data_8c20db72204a930ae986c188edb78c0a
#
_entry.id   8c20db72204a930ae986c188edb78c0a
#
_cell.length_a   1.000
_cell.length_b   1.000
_cell.length_c   1.000
_cell.angle_alpha   90.00
_cell.angle_beta   90.00
_cell.angle_gamma   90.00
#
_symmetry.space_group_name_H-M   'P 1'
#
loop_
_entity.id
_entity.type
_entity.pdbx_description
1 polymer ?
#
loop_
_entity_poly.entity_id
_entity_poly.type
_entity_poly.pdbx_seq_one_letter_code
_entity_poly.pdbx_strand_id
1 'polypeptide(L)'
;MSRPRAMVLAAPGTNRDHDVAFALQLAGADPHITLLEELLANPAVLLRDTQLLVLAGGFSYADALGAGRMWSLAVTHRLGDVLPRFVALGRPVIGICNGFQVLTRTGLLPGALGHNASGHFQCEWVRMEAPASKSVWTTALEPIECPIAHGEGRYVHPDVAALAANGQVALRYADTERSGNPNGSAAGIAGVCDETGVVLGLMPHP
;
A
#
# COMPACT_ATOMS: atom_id res chain seq x y z
N MET A 1 22.26 15.95 -8.52
CA MET A 1 20.93 15.56 -9.00
C MET A 1 19.90 16.08 -7.99
N SER A 2 18.76 16.61 -8.44
CA SER A 2 17.67 17.00 -7.54
C SER A 2 17.06 15.74 -6.88
N ARG A 3 16.70 15.85 -5.60
CA ARG A 3 15.99 14.75 -4.90
C ARG A 3 14.62 14.56 -5.52
N PRO A 4 14.15 13.32 -5.74
CA PRO A 4 12.81 13.08 -6.24
C PRO A 4 11.76 13.55 -5.21
N ARG A 5 10.78 14.31 -5.67
CA ARG A 5 9.70 14.80 -4.82
C ARG A 5 8.68 13.70 -4.57
N ALA A 6 8.52 13.34 -3.30
CA ALA A 6 7.60 12.32 -2.85
C ALA A 6 6.42 12.94 -2.08
N MET A 7 5.19 12.60 -2.48
CA MET A 7 3.99 12.96 -1.73
C MET A 7 3.62 11.83 -0.79
N VAL A 8 3.50 12.14 0.50
CA VAL A 8 2.94 11.24 1.51
C VAL A 8 1.50 11.68 1.76
N LEU A 9 0.56 10.95 1.20
CA LEU A 9 -0.85 11.26 1.32
C LEU A 9 -1.40 10.73 2.64
N ALA A 10 -2.00 11.61 3.42
CA ALA A 10 -2.62 11.34 4.70
C ALA A 10 -4.09 11.75 4.70
N ALA A 11 -4.96 10.93 5.28
CA ALA A 11 -6.35 11.26 5.56
C ALA A 11 -6.56 11.44 7.07
N PRO A 12 -7.66 12.02 7.53
CA PRO A 12 -7.96 12.12 8.96
C PRO A 12 -7.86 10.75 9.65
N GLY A 13 -7.03 10.63 10.69
CA GLY A 13 -6.75 9.38 11.40
C GLY A 13 -5.54 8.59 10.90
N THR A 14 -4.90 9.01 9.81
CA THR A 14 -3.56 8.51 9.43
C THR A 14 -2.57 8.87 10.54
N ASN A 15 -1.72 7.91 10.92
CA ASN A 15 -0.76 8.09 12.01
C ASN A 15 0.64 7.52 11.71
N ARG A 16 0.90 7.12 10.46
CA ARG A 16 2.21 6.63 9.99
C ARG A 16 2.82 7.49 8.87
N ASP A 17 2.26 8.66 8.63
CA ASP A 17 2.70 9.62 7.63
C ASP A 17 4.11 10.17 7.93
N HIS A 18 4.41 10.49 9.18
CA HIS A 18 5.73 10.95 9.61
C HIS A 18 6.80 9.85 9.49
N ASP A 19 6.47 8.60 9.83
CA ASP A 19 7.40 7.46 9.70
C ASP A 19 7.75 7.24 8.23
N VAL A 20 6.74 7.29 7.34
CA VAL A 20 6.92 7.20 5.90
C VAL A 20 7.76 8.36 5.35
N ALA A 21 7.49 9.59 5.78
CA ALA A 21 8.28 10.75 5.35
C ALA A 21 9.74 10.62 5.79
N PHE A 22 9.99 10.15 7.01
CA PHE A 22 11.34 9.90 7.50
C PHE A 22 12.07 8.82 6.68
N ALA A 23 11.41 7.68 6.39
CA ALA A 23 11.97 6.61 5.56
C ALA A 23 12.33 7.10 4.14
N LEU A 24 11.44 7.88 3.52
CA LEU A 24 11.68 8.48 2.21
C LEU A 24 12.86 9.46 2.21
N GLN A 25 13.01 10.24 3.30
CA GLN A 25 14.14 11.16 3.45
C GLN A 25 15.46 10.40 3.58
N LEU A 26 15.49 9.30 4.34
CA LEU A 26 16.65 8.41 4.44
C LEU A 26 17.01 7.78 3.09
N ALA A 27 16.00 7.43 2.28
CA ALA A 27 16.18 6.93 0.91
C ALA A 27 16.61 8.01 -0.10
N GLY A 28 16.74 9.28 0.32
CA GLY A 28 17.21 10.37 -0.53
C GLY A 28 16.12 11.10 -1.31
N ALA A 29 14.84 10.87 -1.02
CA ALA A 29 13.73 11.64 -1.57
C ALA A 29 13.53 12.98 -0.84
N ASP A 30 12.66 13.82 -1.41
CA ASP A 30 12.13 15.04 -0.80
C ASP A 30 10.65 14.85 -0.46
N PRO A 31 10.33 14.35 0.78
CA PRO A 31 8.98 14.00 1.15
C PRO A 31 8.17 15.23 1.58
N HIS A 32 6.91 15.27 1.13
CA HIS A 32 5.92 16.26 1.55
C HIS A 32 4.66 15.53 2.02
N ILE A 33 4.30 15.68 3.29
CA ILE A 33 3.03 15.20 3.83
C ILE A 33 1.94 16.15 3.29
N THR A 34 0.94 15.56 2.64
CA THR A 34 -0.19 16.28 2.05
C THR A 34 -1.48 15.67 2.55
N LEU A 35 -2.35 16.49 3.08
CA LEU A 35 -3.66 16.03 3.52
C LEU A 35 -4.55 15.72 2.30
N LEU A 36 -5.39 14.70 2.43
CA LEU A 36 -6.32 14.30 1.37
C LEU A 36 -7.16 15.47 0.87
N GLU A 37 -7.65 16.33 1.78
CA GLU A 37 -8.46 17.49 1.42
C GLU A 37 -7.68 18.52 0.57
N GLU A 38 -6.40 18.70 0.82
CA GLU A 38 -5.53 19.58 0.01
C GLU A 38 -5.36 19.02 -1.40
N LEU A 39 -5.11 17.72 -1.52
CA LEU A 39 -5.03 17.05 -2.82
C LEU A 39 -6.36 17.14 -3.58
N LEU A 40 -7.48 16.92 -2.89
CA LEU A 40 -8.82 16.99 -3.48
C LEU A 40 -9.21 18.41 -3.94
N ALA A 41 -8.65 19.43 -3.32
CA ALA A 41 -8.88 20.83 -3.73
C ALA A 41 -8.14 21.18 -5.04
N ASN A 42 -6.91 20.66 -5.24
CA ASN A 42 -6.08 21.01 -6.40
C ASN A 42 -5.26 19.80 -6.90
N PRO A 43 -5.87 18.73 -7.37
CA PRO A 43 -5.17 17.49 -7.68
C PRO A 43 -4.16 17.63 -8.82
N ALA A 44 -4.47 18.39 -9.85
CA ALA A 44 -3.60 18.57 -11.00
C ALA A 44 -2.31 19.34 -10.68
N VAL A 45 -2.39 20.34 -9.81
CA VAL A 45 -1.25 21.15 -9.39
C VAL A 45 -0.33 20.34 -8.48
N LEU A 46 -0.90 19.65 -7.49
CA LEU A 46 -0.12 18.85 -6.53
C LEU A 46 0.56 17.65 -7.20
N LEU A 47 -0.13 16.96 -8.10
CA LEU A 47 0.44 15.77 -8.78
C LEU A 47 1.41 16.11 -9.92
N ARG A 48 1.37 17.32 -10.49
CA ARG A 48 2.24 17.70 -11.61
C ARG A 48 3.71 17.53 -11.28
N ASP A 49 4.14 17.97 -10.10
CA ASP A 49 5.54 17.98 -9.68
C ASP A 49 5.92 16.81 -8.77
N THR A 50 4.95 15.93 -8.44
CA THR A 50 5.15 14.73 -7.63
C THR A 50 5.69 13.60 -8.51
N GLN A 51 6.75 12.94 -8.07
CA GLN A 51 7.41 11.84 -8.79
C GLN A 51 7.10 10.48 -8.16
N LEU A 52 6.72 10.45 -6.89
CA LEU A 52 6.40 9.27 -6.12
C LEU A 52 5.25 9.56 -5.16
N LEU A 53 4.27 8.66 -5.06
CA LEU A 53 3.13 8.80 -4.18
C LEU A 53 3.08 7.66 -3.16
N VAL A 54 2.94 8.00 -1.89
CA VAL A 54 2.70 7.04 -0.81
C VAL A 54 1.36 7.30 -0.15
N LEU A 55 0.50 6.28 -0.10
CA LEU A 55 -0.68 6.29 0.76
C LEU A 55 -0.28 5.68 2.10
N ALA A 56 -0.17 6.52 3.12
CA ALA A 56 0.36 6.11 4.42
C ALA A 56 -0.61 5.21 5.19
N GLY A 57 -0.06 4.40 6.08
CA GLY A 57 -0.81 3.55 7.01
C GLY A 57 -1.42 4.33 8.16
N GLY A 58 -2.31 3.67 8.88
CA GLY A 58 -3.03 4.20 10.04
C GLY A 58 -4.48 3.73 10.06
N PHE A 59 -5.33 4.53 10.69
CA PHE A 59 -6.75 4.25 10.86
C PHE A 59 -7.57 5.42 10.30
N SER A 60 -7.49 5.61 8.98
CA SER A 60 -8.20 6.72 8.33
C SER A 60 -9.69 6.70 8.66
N TYR A 61 -10.21 7.86 9.09
CA TYR A 61 -11.59 8.02 9.54
C TYR A 61 -11.98 7.02 10.64
N ALA A 62 -11.02 6.62 11.51
CA ALA A 62 -11.18 5.61 12.55
C ALA A 62 -11.76 4.28 12.05
N ASP A 63 -11.47 3.91 10.79
CA ASP A 63 -12.01 2.76 10.08
C ASP A 63 -13.56 2.69 10.08
N ALA A 64 -14.22 3.82 10.23
CA ALA A 64 -15.68 3.91 10.14
C ALA A 64 -16.16 3.30 8.82
N LEU A 65 -17.16 2.42 8.89
CA LEU A 65 -17.71 1.67 7.77
C LEU A 65 -16.75 0.63 7.12
N GLY A 66 -15.60 0.36 7.75
CA GLY A 66 -14.57 -0.57 7.29
C GLY A 66 -13.26 0.14 6.89
N ALA A 67 -12.15 -0.56 7.10
CA ALA A 67 -10.81 -0.02 6.94
C ALA A 67 -10.56 0.53 5.52
N GLY A 68 -10.11 1.77 5.43
CA GLY A 68 -9.83 2.47 4.17
C GLY A 68 -11.07 2.84 3.34
N ARG A 69 -12.30 2.54 3.78
CA ARG A 69 -13.51 2.71 2.96
C ARG A 69 -13.85 4.17 2.68
N MET A 70 -13.87 5.00 3.72
CA MET A 70 -14.16 6.43 3.56
C MET A 70 -13.13 7.13 2.68
N TRP A 71 -11.86 6.79 2.87
CA TRP A 71 -10.77 7.33 2.05
C TRP A 71 -10.90 6.89 0.59
N SER A 72 -11.14 5.60 0.32
CA SER A 72 -11.31 5.09 -1.05
C SER A 72 -12.50 5.74 -1.77
N LEU A 73 -13.61 6.00 -1.08
CA LEU A 73 -14.75 6.72 -1.64
C LEU A 73 -14.37 8.15 -2.07
N ALA A 74 -13.63 8.88 -1.21
CA ALA A 74 -13.18 10.23 -1.54
C ALA A 74 -12.24 10.21 -2.77
N VAL A 75 -11.29 9.27 -2.82
CA VAL A 75 -10.38 9.08 -3.95
C VAL A 75 -11.17 8.77 -5.24
N THR A 76 -12.04 7.78 -5.20
CA THR A 76 -12.80 7.32 -6.39
C THR A 76 -13.68 8.43 -6.94
N HIS A 77 -14.44 9.14 -6.08
CA HIS A 77 -15.42 10.12 -6.53
C HIS A 77 -14.84 11.50 -6.85
N ARG A 78 -13.72 11.88 -6.24
CA ARG A 78 -13.17 13.24 -6.37
C ARG A 78 -11.85 13.31 -7.13
N LEU A 79 -11.02 12.26 -7.14
CA LEU A 79 -9.83 12.21 -7.98
C LEU A 79 -10.08 11.54 -9.33
N GLY A 80 -11.12 10.69 -9.44
CA GLY A 80 -11.49 10.05 -10.70
C GLY A 80 -10.31 9.39 -11.39
N ASP A 81 -9.92 9.88 -12.56
CA ASP A 81 -8.83 9.36 -13.37
C ASP A 81 -7.44 9.96 -13.05
N VAL A 82 -7.34 10.86 -12.06
CA VAL A 82 -6.06 11.52 -11.73
C VAL A 82 -5.00 10.51 -11.27
N LEU A 83 -5.35 9.56 -10.39
CA LEU A 83 -4.42 8.52 -9.97
C LEU A 83 -4.08 7.52 -11.09
N PRO A 84 -5.04 6.99 -11.86
CA PRO A 84 -4.73 6.20 -13.05
C PRO A 84 -3.79 6.90 -14.03
N ARG A 85 -3.99 8.20 -14.30
CA ARG A 85 -3.06 8.98 -15.13
C ARG A 85 -1.68 9.13 -14.53
N PHE A 86 -1.58 9.33 -13.21
CA PHE A 86 -0.30 9.39 -12.50
C PHE A 86 0.50 8.09 -12.70
N VAL A 87 -0.17 6.94 -12.54
CA VAL A 87 0.42 5.61 -12.76
C VAL A 87 0.79 5.41 -14.23
N ALA A 88 -0.07 5.81 -15.18
CA ALA A 88 0.21 5.71 -16.61
C ALA A 88 1.44 6.50 -17.08
N LEU A 89 1.85 7.52 -16.32
CA LEU A 89 3.11 8.25 -16.51
C LEU A 89 4.34 7.48 -15.99
N GLY A 90 4.18 6.25 -15.49
CA GLY A 90 5.23 5.44 -14.90
C GLY A 90 5.69 5.93 -13.53
N ARG A 91 4.87 6.74 -12.85
CA ARG A 91 5.20 7.28 -11.52
C ARG A 91 4.84 6.28 -10.43
N PRO A 92 5.81 5.89 -9.56
CA PRO A 92 5.58 4.88 -8.54
C PRO A 92 4.54 5.29 -7.50
N VAL A 93 3.70 4.32 -7.12
CA VAL A 93 2.71 4.46 -6.05
C VAL A 93 2.86 3.30 -5.07
N ILE A 94 2.87 3.59 -3.77
CA ILE A 94 2.85 2.55 -2.75
C ILE A 94 1.76 2.85 -1.72
N GLY A 95 0.98 1.82 -1.37
CA GLY A 95 0.01 1.86 -0.27
C GLY A 95 0.42 0.91 0.85
N ILE A 96 0.58 1.43 2.07
CA ILE A 96 1.00 0.67 3.23
C ILE A 96 -0.21 0.49 4.16
N CYS A 97 -0.52 -0.75 4.56
CA CYS A 97 -1.60 -1.09 5.48
C CYS A 97 -2.94 -0.44 5.04
N ASN A 98 -3.38 0.61 5.70
CA ASN A 98 -4.59 1.35 5.33
C ASN A 98 -4.51 1.91 3.88
N GLY A 99 -3.35 2.35 3.43
CA GLY A 99 -3.12 2.75 2.04
C GLY A 99 -3.31 1.59 1.04
N PHE A 100 -2.91 0.38 1.39
CA PHE A 100 -3.16 -0.81 0.55
C PHE A 100 -4.67 -1.12 0.46
N GLN A 101 -5.39 -1.01 1.58
CA GLN A 101 -6.85 -1.17 1.60
C GLN A 101 -7.54 -0.15 0.67
N VAL A 102 -7.03 1.08 0.63
CA VAL A 102 -7.52 2.11 -0.31
C VAL A 102 -7.24 1.71 -1.76
N LEU A 103 -6.00 1.30 -2.08
CA LEU A 103 -5.62 0.95 -3.45
C LEU A 103 -6.41 -0.24 -4.02
N THR A 104 -6.71 -1.26 -3.21
CA THR A 104 -7.58 -2.36 -3.64
C THR A 104 -9.03 -1.93 -3.84
N ARG A 105 -9.56 -1.08 -2.94
CA ARG A 105 -10.94 -0.58 -3.04
C ARG A 105 -11.16 0.37 -4.22
N THR A 106 -10.12 1.08 -4.67
CA THR A 106 -10.17 1.96 -5.85
C THR A 106 -9.96 1.21 -7.16
N GLY A 107 -9.62 -0.08 -7.12
CA GLY A 107 -9.32 -0.88 -8.30
C GLY A 107 -7.93 -0.64 -8.91
N LEU A 108 -7.07 0.15 -8.27
CA LEU A 108 -5.68 0.32 -8.71
C LEU A 108 -4.82 -0.92 -8.43
N LEU A 109 -5.22 -1.75 -7.49
CA LEU A 109 -4.61 -3.04 -7.21
C LEU A 109 -5.64 -4.16 -7.29
N PRO A 110 -5.24 -5.37 -7.72
CA PRO A 110 -6.12 -6.52 -7.78
C PRO A 110 -6.49 -7.05 -6.39
N GLY A 111 -7.62 -7.75 -6.30
CA GLY A 111 -8.07 -8.43 -5.09
C GLY A 111 -8.77 -7.50 -4.09
N ALA A 112 -8.88 -7.97 -2.88
CA ALA A 112 -9.51 -7.25 -1.78
C ALA A 112 -8.87 -7.61 -0.44
N LEU A 113 -9.06 -6.75 0.56
CA LEU A 113 -8.67 -6.98 1.94
C LEU A 113 -9.91 -7.10 2.82
N GLY A 114 -9.95 -8.12 3.65
CA GLY A 114 -11.02 -8.42 4.58
C GLY A 114 -10.52 -8.67 5.99
N HIS A 115 -11.45 -9.02 6.89
CA HIS A 115 -11.09 -9.33 8.27
C HIS A 115 -10.07 -10.47 8.36
N ASN A 116 -9.14 -10.36 9.31
CA ASN A 116 -8.22 -11.43 9.63
C ASN A 116 -8.99 -12.73 9.90
N ALA A 117 -8.42 -13.87 9.52
CA ALA A 117 -9.07 -15.17 9.70
C ALA A 117 -9.38 -15.48 11.18
N SER A 118 -8.61 -14.93 12.11
CA SER A 118 -8.82 -15.03 13.55
C SER A 118 -10.04 -14.22 14.05
N GLY A 119 -10.53 -13.27 13.26
CA GLY A 119 -11.52 -12.27 13.68
C GLY A 119 -11.00 -11.22 14.66
N HIS A 120 -9.71 -11.25 14.99
CA HIS A 120 -9.08 -10.34 15.94
C HIS A 120 -8.05 -9.42 15.30
N PHE A 121 -7.82 -8.28 15.92
CA PHE A 121 -6.71 -7.39 15.59
C PHE A 121 -5.38 -8.11 15.89
N GLN A 122 -4.44 -8.02 14.96
CA GLN A 122 -3.11 -8.60 15.07
C GLN A 122 -2.06 -7.50 15.07
N CYS A 123 -1.14 -7.58 16.04
CA CYS A 123 -0.01 -6.66 16.19
C CYS A 123 1.20 -7.50 16.56
N GLU A 124 2.03 -7.82 15.58
CA GLU A 124 3.19 -8.71 15.73
C GLU A 124 4.24 -8.44 14.65
N TRP A 125 5.45 -8.93 14.88
CA TRP A 125 6.51 -8.92 13.88
C TRP A 125 6.34 -10.10 12.93
N VAL A 126 6.47 -9.82 11.65
CA VAL A 126 6.40 -10.82 10.58
C VAL A 126 7.65 -10.74 9.72
N ARG A 127 8.02 -11.88 9.14
CA ARG A 127 9.04 -11.94 8.10
C ARG A 127 8.39 -12.00 6.75
N MET A 128 8.92 -11.22 5.81
CA MET A 128 8.46 -11.23 4.42
C MET A 128 9.59 -11.61 3.47
N GLU A 129 9.20 -12.22 2.37
CA GLU A 129 10.04 -12.52 1.22
C GLU A 129 9.45 -11.93 -0.06
N ALA A 130 10.33 -11.50 -0.96
CA ALA A 130 9.96 -10.97 -2.26
C ALA A 130 10.16 -12.07 -3.33
N PRO A 131 9.11 -12.76 -3.77
CA PRO A 131 9.20 -13.65 -4.91
C PRO A 131 9.52 -12.86 -6.18
N ALA A 132 9.97 -13.55 -7.25
CA ALA A 132 10.12 -12.92 -8.54
C ALA A 132 8.79 -12.28 -8.99
N SER A 133 8.80 -10.98 -9.21
CA SER A 133 7.61 -10.20 -9.54
C SER A 133 7.94 -9.05 -10.50
N LYS A 134 6.90 -8.40 -11.02
CA LYS A 134 7.03 -7.19 -11.85
C LYS A 134 7.28 -5.93 -11.02
N SER A 135 7.10 -6.00 -9.70
CA SER A 135 7.15 -4.83 -8.84
C SER A 135 8.51 -4.14 -8.86
N VAL A 136 8.53 -2.88 -9.24
CA VAL A 136 9.73 -2.04 -9.17
C VAL A 136 10.21 -1.81 -7.74
N TRP A 137 9.32 -1.99 -6.76
CA TRP A 137 9.56 -1.75 -5.34
C TRP A 137 10.31 -2.88 -4.63
N THR A 138 10.20 -4.11 -5.18
CA THR A 138 10.76 -5.31 -4.55
C THR A 138 11.94 -5.90 -5.32
N THR A 139 12.49 -5.15 -6.29
CA THR A 139 13.66 -5.57 -7.05
C THR A 139 14.86 -5.72 -6.14
N ALA A 140 15.45 -6.92 -6.11
CA ALA A 140 16.59 -7.28 -5.25
C ALA A 140 16.34 -7.06 -3.74
N LEU A 141 15.08 -7.08 -3.31
CA LEU A 141 14.75 -6.96 -1.90
C LEU A 141 15.08 -8.27 -1.18
N GLU A 142 15.99 -8.19 -0.21
CA GLU A 142 16.27 -9.30 0.71
C GLU A 142 15.09 -9.49 1.68
N PRO A 143 14.95 -10.69 2.28
CA PRO A 143 13.92 -10.91 3.29
C PRO A 143 14.00 -9.90 4.42
N ILE A 144 12.86 -9.30 4.77
CA ILE A 144 12.77 -8.27 5.80
C ILE A 144 11.82 -8.68 6.93
N GLU A 145 12.10 -8.20 8.12
CA GLU A 145 11.21 -8.30 9.28
C GLU A 145 10.62 -6.92 9.58
N CYS A 146 9.30 -6.86 9.72
CA CYS A 146 8.59 -5.63 10.04
C CYS A 146 7.27 -5.94 10.76
N PRO A 147 6.68 -4.97 11.46
CA PRO A 147 5.43 -5.19 12.18
C PRO A 147 4.22 -5.18 11.25
N ILE A 148 3.18 -5.90 11.68
CA ILE A 148 1.79 -5.71 11.26
C ILE A 148 0.98 -5.15 12.40
N ALA A 149 -0.06 -4.36 12.08
CA ALA A 149 -1.02 -3.83 13.06
C ALA A 149 -2.37 -3.58 12.38
N HIS A 150 -3.23 -4.60 12.29
CA HIS A 150 -4.48 -4.51 11.54
C HIS A 150 -5.53 -5.52 11.98
N GLY A 151 -6.82 -5.18 11.82
CA GLY A 151 -7.96 -6.08 11.94
C GLY A 151 -8.47 -6.60 10.58
N GLU A 152 -8.24 -5.82 9.50
CA GLU A 152 -8.65 -6.12 8.13
C GLU A 152 -7.41 -6.21 7.21
N GLY A 153 -6.59 -7.24 7.36
CA GLY A 153 -5.38 -7.44 6.57
C GLY A 153 -5.36 -8.68 5.69
N ARG A 154 -6.43 -9.49 5.74
CA ARG A 154 -6.53 -10.73 4.98
C ARG A 154 -6.73 -10.45 3.50
N TYR A 155 -5.71 -10.71 2.70
CA TYR A 155 -5.80 -10.59 1.25
C TYR A 155 -6.58 -11.75 0.64
N VAL A 156 -7.49 -11.46 -0.28
CA VAL A 156 -8.28 -12.43 -1.05
C VAL A 156 -8.28 -12.08 -2.54
N HIS A 157 -8.20 -13.11 -3.37
CA HIS A 157 -8.30 -13.00 -4.82
C HIS A 157 -8.94 -14.25 -5.40
N PRO A 158 -9.84 -14.17 -6.40
CA PRO A 158 -10.51 -15.32 -6.98
C PRO A 158 -9.56 -16.29 -7.70
N ASP A 159 -8.48 -15.78 -8.28
CA ASP A 159 -7.48 -16.59 -9.00
C ASP A 159 -6.06 -16.16 -8.60
N VAL A 160 -5.56 -16.73 -7.51
CA VAL A 160 -4.20 -16.49 -7.00
C VAL A 160 -3.14 -17.07 -7.92
N ALA A 161 -3.45 -18.14 -8.63
CA ALA A 161 -2.50 -18.78 -9.55
C ALA A 161 -2.22 -17.86 -10.75
N ALA A 162 -3.27 -17.28 -11.33
CA ALA A 162 -3.11 -16.29 -12.40
C ALA A 162 -2.36 -15.04 -11.92
N LEU A 163 -2.66 -14.55 -10.72
CA LEU A 163 -1.97 -13.40 -10.13
C LEU A 163 -0.45 -13.68 -10.00
N ALA A 164 -0.09 -14.87 -9.51
CA ALA A 164 1.31 -15.28 -9.39
C ALA A 164 1.98 -15.47 -10.76
N ALA A 165 1.30 -16.13 -11.71
CA ALA A 165 1.82 -16.33 -13.07
C ALA A 165 2.06 -15.00 -13.80
N ASN A 166 1.23 -13.98 -13.52
CA ASN A 166 1.40 -12.63 -14.06
C ASN A 166 2.49 -11.82 -13.34
N GLY A 167 3.17 -12.38 -12.33
CA GLY A 167 4.20 -11.68 -11.56
C GLY A 167 3.68 -10.54 -10.69
N GLN A 168 2.43 -10.59 -10.26
CA GLN A 168 1.79 -9.54 -9.46
C GLN A 168 1.85 -9.80 -7.94
N VAL A 169 2.29 -10.98 -7.51
CA VAL A 169 2.57 -11.26 -6.10
C VAL A 169 3.93 -10.68 -5.75
N ALA A 170 3.96 -9.54 -5.08
CA ALA A 170 5.18 -8.80 -4.79
C ALA A 170 5.84 -9.22 -3.47
N LEU A 171 5.04 -9.60 -2.47
CA LEU A 171 5.51 -9.99 -1.14
C LEU A 171 4.68 -11.15 -0.58
N ARG A 172 5.35 -12.07 0.12
CA ARG A 172 4.71 -13.14 0.88
C ARG A 172 5.18 -13.12 2.34
N TYR A 173 4.29 -13.52 3.22
CA TYR A 173 4.70 -13.89 4.58
C TYR A 173 5.56 -15.15 4.50
N ALA A 174 6.75 -15.11 5.09
CA ALA A 174 7.62 -16.25 5.17
C ALA A 174 7.21 -17.15 6.36
N ASP A 175 7.24 -18.46 6.14
CA ASP A 175 7.08 -19.40 7.23
C ASP A 175 8.33 -19.39 8.11
N THR A 176 8.17 -19.03 9.37
CA THR A 176 9.20 -19.10 10.39
C THR A 176 8.65 -19.84 11.60
N GLU A 177 9.52 -20.24 12.53
CA GLU A 177 9.09 -20.84 13.80
C GLU A 177 8.18 -19.90 14.63
N ARG A 178 8.22 -18.59 14.34
CA ARG A 178 7.50 -17.54 15.09
C ARG A 178 6.32 -16.94 14.35
N SER A 179 6.36 -16.93 13.02
CA SER A 179 5.29 -16.33 12.21
C SER A 179 5.17 -17.08 10.89
N GLY A 180 3.99 -17.52 10.56
CA GLY A 180 3.60 -17.97 9.24
C GLY A 180 2.73 -16.93 8.56
N ASN A 181 1.63 -17.36 7.95
CA ASN A 181 0.58 -16.49 7.40
C ASN A 181 -0.34 -15.99 8.54
N PRO A 182 -0.08 -14.81 9.13
CA PRO A 182 -0.71 -14.43 10.41
C PRO A 182 -2.20 -14.15 10.27
N ASN A 183 -2.62 -13.60 9.14
CA ASN A 183 -3.98 -13.11 8.95
C ASN A 183 -4.85 -13.98 8.04
N GLY A 184 -4.32 -15.13 7.54
CA GLY A 184 -5.03 -16.04 6.67
C GLY A 184 -5.14 -15.55 5.21
N SER A 185 -4.24 -14.69 4.77
CA SER A 185 -4.17 -14.23 3.38
C SER A 185 -4.02 -15.37 2.40
N ALA A 186 -4.67 -15.28 1.25
CA ALA A 186 -4.57 -16.26 0.18
C ALA A 186 -3.11 -16.51 -0.21
N ALA A 187 -2.67 -17.77 -0.16
CA ALA A 187 -1.29 -18.19 -0.45
C ALA A 187 -0.19 -17.40 0.29
N GLY A 188 -0.49 -16.89 1.50
CA GLY A 188 0.46 -16.11 2.29
C GLY A 188 0.82 -14.74 1.69
N ILE A 189 0.00 -14.20 0.81
CA ILE A 189 0.29 -12.91 0.17
C ILE A 189 0.26 -11.78 1.20
N ALA A 190 1.40 -11.08 1.32
CA ALA A 190 1.57 -9.90 2.17
C ALA A 190 1.44 -8.59 1.37
N GLY A 191 1.71 -8.66 0.05
CA GLY A 191 1.61 -7.52 -0.86
C GLY A 191 1.53 -7.91 -2.32
N VAL A 192 0.87 -7.07 -3.10
CA VAL A 192 0.67 -7.25 -4.55
C VAL A 192 1.00 -5.98 -5.31
N CYS A 193 1.36 -6.13 -6.59
CA CYS A 193 1.50 -5.00 -7.49
C CYS A 193 0.42 -5.03 -8.60
N ASP A 194 0.28 -3.91 -9.29
CA ASP A 194 -0.52 -3.81 -10.50
C ASP A 194 0.13 -4.55 -11.69
N GLU A 195 -0.53 -4.58 -12.83
CA GLU A 195 -0.02 -5.24 -14.04
C GLU A 195 1.28 -4.62 -14.57
N THR A 196 1.53 -3.35 -14.29
CA THR A 196 2.74 -2.64 -14.71
C THR A 196 3.91 -2.78 -13.72
N GLY A 197 3.63 -3.18 -12.48
CA GLY A 197 4.60 -3.25 -11.39
C GLY A 197 4.92 -1.91 -10.74
N VAL A 198 4.27 -0.83 -11.16
CA VAL A 198 4.50 0.54 -10.68
C VAL A 198 3.76 0.81 -9.37
N VAL A 199 2.58 0.21 -9.19
CA VAL A 199 1.79 0.33 -7.96
C VAL A 199 2.05 -0.88 -7.07
N LEU A 200 2.40 -0.65 -5.80
CA LEU A 200 2.55 -1.68 -4.78
C LEU A 200 1.58 -1.43 -3.62
N GLY A 201 0.99 -2.48 -3.10
CA GLY A 201 0.30 -2.47 -1.81
C GLY A 201 0.81 -3.58 -0.91
N LEU A 202 1.00 -3.29 0.37
CA LEU A 202 1.42 -4.27 1.36
C LEU A 202 0.78 -3.97 2.72
N MET A 203 0.50 -5.03 3.50
CA MET A 203 -0.08 -4.87 4.85
C MET A 203 0.97 -4.57 5.94
N PRO A 204 2.16 -5.19 5.93
CA PRO A 204 3.20 -4.88 6.89
C PRO A 204 3.77 -3.46 6.73
N HIS A 205 4.44 -2.97 7.78
CA HIS A 205 5.05 -1.64 7.85
C HIS A 205 6.58 -1.78 7.83
N PRO A 206 7.21 -1.73 6.65
CA PRO A 206 8.68 -1.82 6.52
C PRO A 206 9.38 -0.56 7.00
#